data_233ba75ae8e89a078e79523319eac8cf
#
_entry.id   233ba75ae8e89a078e79523319eac8cf
#
_cell.length_a   1.000
_cell.length_b   1.000
_cell.length_c   1.000
_cell.angle_alpha   90.00
_cell.angle_beta   90.00
_cell.angle_gamma   90.00
#
_symmetry.space_group_name_H-M   'P 1'
#
loop_
_entity.id
_entity.type
_entity.pdbx_description
1 polymer ?
#
loop_
_entity_poly.entity_id
_entity_poly.type
_entity_poly.pdbx_seq_one_letter_code
_entity_poly.pdbx_strand_id
1 'polypeptide(L)'
;MLESCATTISNLGLSKRLDHFPSELSGGEMQRIAISRAIVNKPRIILADEPTGSLDHENANQIFNLLFKLKNNDRVIIFATHNRFFANKADYKISLSNGKIKTINGKI
;
A
#
# COMPACT_ATOMS: atom_id res chain seq x y z
N MET A 1 1.72 -8.76 -20.25
CA MET A 1 2.48 -8.29 -19.06
C MET A 1 2.86 -6.81 -19.13
N LEU A 2 3.43 -6.33 -20.25
CA LEU A 2 3.78 -4.90 -20.40
C LEU A 2 2.56 -3.98 -20.38
N GLU A 3 1.46 -4.40 -21.01
CA GLU A 3 0.21 -3.62 -20.99
C GLU A 3 -0.37 -3.51 -19.58
N SER A 4 -0.31 -4.58 -18.81
CA SER A 4 -0.76 -4.55 -17.41
C SER A 4 0.08 -3.60 -16.56
N CYS A 5 1.41 -3.59 -16.76
CA CYS A 5 2.29 -2.66 -16.07
C CYS A 5 1.99 -1.22 -16.43
N ALA A 6 1.84 -0.91 -17.71
CA ALA A 6 1.56 0.44 -18.18
C ALA A 6 0.22 0.94 -17.64
N THR A 7 -0.83 0.12 -17.67
CA THR A 7 -2.14 0.46 -17.14
C THR A 7 -2.06 0.69 -15.62
N THR A 8 -1.37 -0.17 -14.92
CA THR A 8 -1.18 -0.04 -13.47
C THR A 8 -0.46 1.26 -13.11
N ILE A 9 0.64 1.57 -13.80
CA ILE A 9 1.42 2.78 -13.56
C ILE A 9 0.56 4.02 -13.84
N SER A 10 -0.20 4.00 -14.93
CA SER A 10 -1.10 5.09 -15.28
C SER A 10 -2.16 5.32 -14.20
N ASN A 11 -2.78 4.24 -13.71
CA ASN A 11 -3.78 4.30 -12.64
C ASN A 11 -3.21 4.84 -11.33
N LEU A 12 -1.91 4.68 -11.12
CA LEU A 12 -1.22 5.19 -9.93
C LEU A 12 -0.74 6.64 -10.10
N GLY A 13 -1.00 7.26 -11.26
CA GLY A 13 -0.62 8.65 -11.50
C GLY A 13 0.84 8.85 -11.83
N LEU A 14 1.54 7.80 -12.25
CA LEU A 14 2.97 7.83 -12.55
C LEU A 14 3.30 7.92 -14.04
N SER A 15 2.30 7.95 -14.92
CA SER A 15 2.51 7.91 -16.37
C SER A 15 3.40 9.06 -16.87
N LYS A 16 3.35 10.23 -16.25
CA LYS A 16 4.17 11.39 -16.60
C LYS A 16 5.61 11.28 -16.12
N ARG A 17 5.93 10.27 -15.31
CA ARG A 17 7.23 10.08 -14.68
C ARG A 17 7.97 8.85 -15.17
N LEU A 18 7.47 8.20 -16.22
CA LEU A 18 8.06 6.94 -16.72
C LEU A 18 9.48 7.12 -17.24
N ASP A 19 9.84 8.31 -17.71
CA ASP A 19 11.16 8.60 -18.24
C ASP A 19 12.17 9.06 -17.18
N HIS A 20 11.72 9.23 -15.93
CA HIS A 20 12.60 9.66 -14.85
C HIS A 20 13.34 8.51 -14.22
N PHE A 21 14.58 8.72 -13.81
CA PHE A 21 15.34 7.76 -13.03
C PHE A 21 14.75 7.65 -11.62
N PRO A 22 14.83 6.47 -10.97
CA PRO A 22 14.32 6.29 -9.61
C PRO A 22 14.83 7.32 -8.60
N SER A 23 16.06 7.80 -8.75
CA SER A 23 16.67 8.80 -7.88
C SER A 23 16.00 10.17 -7.98
N GLU A 24 15.24 10.43 -9.03
CA GLU A 24 14.51 11.68 -9.24
C GLU A 24 13.10 11.68 -8.67
N LEU A 25 12.67 10.53 -8.13
CA LEU A 25 11.30 10.34 -7.63
C LEU A 25 11.20 10.68 -6.15
N SER A 26 10.06 11.23 -5.74
CA SER A 26 9.75 11.44 -4.34
C SER A 26 9.50 10.10 -3.63
N GLY A 27 9.49 10.12 -2.28
CA GLY A 27 9.18 8.94 -1.49
C GLY A 27 7.81 8.34 -1.83
N GLY A 28 6.80 9.19 -2.04
CA GLY A 28 5.47 8.75 -2.44
C GLY A 28 5.45 8.10 -3.82
N GLU A 29 6.18 8.67 -4.77
CA GLU A 29 6.29 8.09 -6.11
C GLU A 29 7.00 6.75 -6.09
N MET A 30 8.06 6.61 -5.29
CA MET A 30 8.75 5.32 -5.11
C MET A 30 7.83 4.27 -4.50
N GLN A 31 7.00 4.64 -3.53
CA GLN A 31 6.01 3.73 -2.96
C GLN A 31 4.97 3.30 -3.98
N ARG A 32 4.51 4.21 -4.83
CA ARG A 32 3.58 3.87 -5.91
C ARG A 32 4.18 2.88 -6.89
N ILE A 33 5.46 3.01 -7.21
CA ILE A 33 6.16 2.03 -8.05
C ILE A 33 6.22 0.68 -7.35
N ALA A 34 6.53 0.65 -6.06
CA ALA A 34 6.55 -0.60 -5.30
C ALA A 34 5.17 -1.27 -5.31
N ILE A 35 4.10 -0.52 -5.14
CA ILE A 35 2.73 -1.03 -5.21
C ILE A 35 2.43 -1.57 -6.61
N SER A 36 2.84 -0.86 -7.67
CA SER A 36 2.61 -1.32 -9.03
C SER A 36 3.29 -2.66 -9.32
N ARG A 37 4.50 -2.85 -8.78
CA ARG A 37 5.20 -4.14 -8.90
C ARG A 37 4.45 -5.25 -8.16
N ALA A 38 3.91 -4.93 -6.99
CA ALA A 38 3.20 -5.91 -6.19
C ALA A 38 1.93 -6.40 -6.87
N ILE A 39 1.22 -5.55 -7.61
CA ILE A 39 -0.09 -5.88 -8.18
C ILE A 39 -0.07 -6.30 -9.64
N VAL A 40 1.09 -6.25 -10.30
CA VAL A 40 1.19 -6.54 -11.74
C VAL A 40 0.72 -7.96 -12.09
N ASN A 41 0.94 -8.93 -11.21
CA ASN A 41 0.54 -10.31 -11.39
C ASN A 41 -0.84 -10.63 -10.78
N LYS A 42 -1.61 -9.61 -10.43
CA LYS A 42 -2.95 -9.73 -9.85
C LYS A 42 -3.00 -10.67 -8.64
N PRO A 43 -2.19 -10.42 -7.59
CA PRO A 43 -2.14 -11.30 -6.42
C PRO A 43 -3.44 -11.24 -5.63
N ARG A 44 -3.71 -12.30 -4.88
CA ARG A 44 -4.83 -12.35 -3.94
C ARG A 44 -4.47 -11.78 -2.57
N ILE A 45 -3.19 -11.75 -2.25
CA ILE A 45 -2.68 -11.24 -0.97
C ILE A 45 -1.60 -10.22 -1.26
N ILE A 46 -1.74 -9.04 -0.68
CA ILE A 46 -0.72 -7.99 -0.69
C ILE A 46 -0.25 -7.80 0.74
N LEU A 47 1.07 -7.86 0.92
CA LEU A 47 1.71 -7.60 2.21
C LEU A 47 2.44 -6.27 2.14
N ALA A 48 2.20 -5.41 3.08
CA ALA A 48 2.85 -4.11 3.18
C ALA A 48 3.40 -3.89 4.58
N ASP A 49 4.69 -3.65 4.68
CA ASP A 49 5.35 -3.39 5.95
C ASP A 49 5.67 -1.89 6.05
N GLU A 50 5.00 -1.22 6.99
CA GLU A 50 5.10 0.23 7.19
C GLU A 50 5.03 1.01 5.87
N PRO A 51 3.96 0.84 5.08
CA PRO A 51 3.93 1.39 3.71
C PRO A 51 3.95 2.92 3.67
N THR A 52 3.67 3.58 4.78
CA THR A 52 3.62 5.04 4.87
C THR A 52 4.63 5.61 5.86
N GLY A 53 5.51 4.79 6.43
CA GLY A 53 6.38 5.17 7.56
C GLY A 53 7.37 6.28 7.25
N SER A 54 7.84 6.40 6.00
CA SER A 54 8.81 7.41 5.60
C SER A 54 8.19 8.64 4.93
N LEU A 55 6.86 8.71 4.86
CA LEU A 55 6.15 9.74 4.13
C LEU A 55 5.58 10.79 5.07
N ASP A 56 5.43 12.02 4.58
CA ASP A 56 4.67 13.04 5.28
C ASP A 56 3.18 12.65 5.33
N HIS A 57 2.39 13.37 6.12
CA HIS A 57 0.99 12.98 6.36
C HIS A 57 0.16 12.96 5.07
N GLU A 58 0.34 13.94 4.21
CA GLU A 58 -0.41 14.03 2.95
C GLU A 58 -0.08 12.88 2.01
N ASN A 59 1.20 12.63 1.79
CA ASN A 59 1.65 11.51 0.94
C ASN A 59 1.27 10.17 1.55
N ALA A 60 1.36 10.05 2.87
CA ALA A 60 0.95 8.84 3.57
C ALA A 60 -0.54 8.55 3.35
N ASN A 61 -1.40 9.57 3.44
CA ASN A 61 -2.83 9.41 3.16
C ASN A 61 -3.08 8.95 1.72
N GLN A 62 -2.37 9.52 0.76
CA GLN A 62 -2.51 9.14 -0.65
C GLN A 62 -2.15 7.67 -0.87
N ILE A 63 -1.04 7.22 -0.29
CA ILE A 63 -0.60 5.83 -0.40
C ILE A 63 -1.58 4.89 0.29
N PHE A 64 -2.05 5.24 1.48
CA PHE A 64 -3.02 4.42 2.20
C PHE A 64 -4.32 4.29 1.43
N ASN A 65 -4.84 5.40 0.88
CA ASN A 65 -6.06 5.38 0.08
C ASN A 65 -5.89 4.52 -1.17
N LEU A 66 -4.71 4.55 -1.78
CA LEU A 66 -4.40 3.72 -2.92
C LEU A 66 -4.45 2.24 -2.56
N LEU A 67 -3.80 1.85 -1.46
CA LEU A 67 -3.85 0.48 -0.96
C LEU A 67 -5.29 0.06 -0.65
N PHE A 68 -6.05 0.94 -0.01
CA PHE A 68 -7.43 0.65 0.34
C PHE A 68 -8.29 0.39 -0.89
N LYS A 69 -8.06 1.11 -1.99
CA LYS A 69 -8.77 0.90 -3.25
C LYS A 69 -8.44 -0.42 -3.93
N LEU A 70 -7.28 -1.00 -3.64
CA LEU A 70 -6.88 -2.28 -4.21
C LEU A 70 -7.58 -3.47 -3.53
N LYS A 71 -8.19 -3.24 -2.40
CA LYS A 71 -8.98 -4.24 -1.68
C LYS A 71 -10.23 -4.60 -2.48
N ASN A 72 -10.55 -5.90 -2.59
CA ASN A 72 -11.80 -6.36 -3.20
C ASN A 72 -12.16 -7.75 -2.66
N ASN A 73 -13.22 -8.36 -3.21
CA ASN A 73 -13.70 -9.66 -2.74
C ASN A 73 -12.68 -10.80 -2.95
N ASP A 74 -11.76 -10.62 -3.90
CA ASP A 74 -10.76 -11.63 -4.25
C ASP A 74 -9.36 -11.27 -3.77
N ARG A 75 -9.21 -10.17 -3.04
CA ARG A 75 -7.91 -9.67 -2.60
C ARG A 75 -7.94 -9.19 -1.17
N VAL A 76 -6.97 -9.65 -0.40
CA VAL A 76 -6.73 -9.21 0.98
C VAL A 76 -5.46 -8.37 1.01
N ILE A 77 -5.51 -7.29 1.77
CA ILE A 77 -4.34 -6.46 2.02
C ILE A 77 -4.00 -6.54 3.51
N ILE A 78 -2.78 -6.97 3.79
CA ILE A 78 -2.27 -7.06 5.16
C ILE A 78 -1.15 -6.03 5.27
N PHE A 79 -1.28 -5.09 6.19
CA PHE A 79 -0.23 -4.11 6.41
C PHE A 79 0.15 -4.05 7.89
N ALA A 80 1.44 -3.87 8.14
CA ALA A 80 1.98 -3.66 9.48
C ALA A 80 2.27 -2.17 9.64
N THR A 81 1.83 -1.58 10.75
CA THR A 81 2.07 -0.16 11.01
C THR A 81 2.09 0.14 12.50
N HIS A 82 2.88 1.14 12.88
CA HIS A 82 2.84 1.76 14.20
C HIS A 82 1.88 2.96 14.24
N ASN A 83 1.35 3.39 13.10
CA ASN A 83 0.46 4.54 13.01
C ASN A 83 -0.97 4.13 13.30
N ARG A 84 -1.49 4.56 14.46
CA ARG A 84 -2.85 4.23 14.90
C ARG A 84 -3.93 4.77 13.97
N PHE A 85 -3.69 5.93 13.36
CA PHE A 85 -4.64 6.54 12.44
C PHE A 85 -4.92 5.60 11.26
N PHE A 86 -3.88 5.03 10.66
CA PHE A 86 -4.06 4.10 9.56
C PHE A 86 -4.53 2.72 10.02
N ALA A 87 -4.02 2.25 11.16
CA ALA A 87 -4.46 0.97 11.72
C ALA A 87 -5.97 0.96 11.98
N ASN A 88 -6.53 2.07 12.47
CA ASN A 88 -7.95 2.17 12.78
C ASN A 88 -8.84 2.18 11.53
N LYS A 89 -8.29 2.39 10.35
CA LYS A 89 -9.04 2.33 9.08
C LYS A 89 -9.17 0.92 8.52
N ALA A 90 -8.46 -0.04 9.07
CA ALA A 90 -8.53 -1.43 8.62
C ALA A 90 -9.86 -2.07 8.99
N ASP A 91 -10.29 -3.05 8.20
CA ASP A 91 -11.48 -3.86 8.53
C ASP A 91 -11.19 -4.77 9.73
N TYR A 92 -9.95 -5.24 9.83
CA TYR A 92 -9.46 -6.10 10.90
C TYR A 92 -8.17 -5.53 11.46
N LYS A 93 -8.05 -5.52 12.78
CA LYS A 93 -6.84 -5.03 13.44
C LYS A 93 -6.35 -6.07 14.44
N ILE A 94 -5.08 -6.45 14.29
CA ILE A 94 -4.41 -7.35 15.22
C ILE A 94 -3.31 -6.55 15.91
N SER A 95 -3.37 -6.46 17.22
CA SER A 95 -2.34 -5.77 18.00
C SER A 95 -1.37 -6.78 18.58
N LEU A 96 -0.07 -6.52 18.40
CA LEU A 96 1.01 -7.37 18.88
C LEU A 96 1.76 -6.67 20.00
N SER A 97 2.16 -7.44 21.00
CA SER A 97 2.98 -6.98 22.11
C SER A 97 3.90 -8.12 22.57
N ASN A 98 5.21 -7.82 22.63
CA ASN A 98 6.21 -8.80 23.07
C ASN A 98 6.17 -10.12 22.29
N GLY A 99 5.95 -10.02 20.97
CA GLY A 99 5.89 -11.19 20.09
C GLY A 99 4.61 -12.01 20.20
N LYS A 100 3.61 -11.51 20.91
CA LYS A 100 2.33 -12.20 21.09
C LYS A 100 1.17 -11.33 20.67
N ILE A 101 0.06 -11.98 20.28
CA ILE A 101 -1.17 -11.27 19.95
C ILE A 101 -1.80 -10.76 21.26
N LYS A 102 -2.00 -9.45 21.33
CA LYS A 102 -2.63 -8.80 22.48
C LYS A 102 -4.14 -8.69 22.32
N THR A 103 -4.58 -8.17 21.16
CA THR A 103 -6.01 -8.01 20.85
C THR A 103 -6.26 -8.26 19.38
N ILE A 104 -7.48 -8.71 19.07
CA ILE A 104 -7.98 -8.86 17.71
C ILE A 104 -9.33 -8.13 17.67
N ASN A 105 -9.43 -7.11 16.81
CA ASN A 105 -10.67 -6.37 16.58
C ASN A 105 -11.00 -6.41 15.09
N GLY A 106 -12.27 -6.64 14.75
CA GLY A 106 -12.65 -6.68 13.37
C GLY A 106 -14.10 -6.31 13.15
N LYS A 107 -14.37 -5.81 11.94
CA LYS A 107 -15.70 -5.60 11.43
C LYS A 107 -15.97 -6.68 10.39
N ILE A 108 -16.74 -7.64 10.75
CA ILE A 108 -17.17 -8.68 9.82
C ILE A 108 -18.65 -8.50 9.52
#